data_844d9fde7b93df7cbfbbf15fe91c79f8
#
_entry.id   844d9fde7b93df7cbfbbf15fe91c79f8
#
_cell.length_a   1.000
_cell.length_b   1.000
_cell.length_c   1.000
_cell.angle_alpha   90.00
_cell.angle_beta   90.00
_cell.angle_gamma   90.00
#
_symmetry.space_group_name_H-M   'P 1'
#
loop_
_entity.id
_entity.type
_entity.pdbx_description
1 polymer ?
#
loop_
_entity_poly.entity_id
_entity_poly.type
_entity_poly.pdbx_seq_one_letter_code
_entity_poly.pdbx_strand_id
1 'polypeptide(L)'
;MGAHWKMTFDVSTLDHLGVKLYKQYEPIIAELISNAWDADSTEVNIYLYDNTEEKKIIISDNGLGMNSEEVQNNFLKIGRNRRLAEGKNISSKFERAILGKKGIGKLSMFGLANKIKIETIKENLLNIFEMTYSDIKKANDGSYEPSEIYYNKKLDSPTPSGTTIELSEIKRVTSFKFSPEKLASKLARRFSIFNDSNFQVNIYHNNKFIIKIENKLKYDNFKEESTWRIPEDIKNKVDDDTY
;
A
#
# COMPACT_ATOMS: atom_id res chain seq x y z
N MET A 1 -14.46 28.53 4.30
CA MET A 1 -13.45 28.29 3.25
C MET A 1 -13.84 26.98 2.60
N GLY A 2 -13.85 26.88 1.27
CA GLY A 2 -14.12 25.61 0.59
C GLY A 2 -12.95 24.64 0.79
N ALA A 3 -13.21 23.33 0.68
CA ALA A 3 -12.17 22.32 0.76
C ALA A 3 -11.16 22.48 -0.37
N HIS A 4 -9.87 22.31 -0.08
CA HIS A 4 -8.81 22.39 -1.10
C HIS A 4 -8.79 21.16 -2.01
N TRP A 5 -9.27 20.01 -1.50
CA TRP A 5 -9.25 18.74 -2.22
C TRP A 5 -10.64 18.20 -2.52
N LYS A 6 -10.77 17.60 -3.69
CA LYS A 6 -12.00 16.97 -4.14
C LYS A 6 -11.70 15.61 -4.78
N MET A 7 -12.27 14.56 -4.24
CA MET A 7 -12.23 13.22 -4.84
C MET A 7 -13.34 13.11 -5.88
N THR A 8 -13.01 12.66 -7.08
CA THR A 8 -13.99 12.38 -8.14
C THR A 8 -13.97 10.91 -8.52
N PHE A 9 -15.13 10.31 -8.69
CA PHE A 9 -15.31 8.90 -9.01
C PHE A 9 -16.61 8.69 -9.80
N ASP A 10 -16.66 7.59 -10.54
CA ASP A 10 -17.90 7.13 -11.13
C ASP A 10 -18.73 6.43 -10.05
N VAL A 11 -19.99 6.86 -9.85
CA VAL A 11 -20.88 6.32 -8.81
C VAL A 11 -21.08 4.80 -8.99
N SER A 12 -21.14 4.32 -10.24
CA SER A 12 -21.24 2.87 -10.53
C SER A 12 -20.03 2.09 -10.01
N THR A 13 -18.86 2.72 -9.93
CA THR A 13 -17.63 2.11 -9.41
C THR A 13 -17.72 1.82 -7.91
N LEU A 14 -18.46 2.62 -7.15
CA LEU A 14 -18.66 2.38 -5.69
C LEU A 14 -19.45 1.10 -5.42
N ASP A 15 -20.48 0.83 -6.20
CA ASP A 15 -21.31 -0.38 -6.03
C ASP A 15 -20.53 -1.66 -6.33
N HIS A 16 -19.60 -1.59 -7.29
CA HIS A 16 -18.70 -2.69 -7.62
C HIS A 16 -17.57 -2.90 -6.60
N LEU A 17 -17.11 -1.84 -5.93
CA LEU A 17 -15.99 -1.85 -4.99
C LEU A 17 -16.42 -2.06 -3.53
N GLY A 18 -17.66 -1.68 -3.19
CA GLY A 18 -18.09 -1.53 -1.80
C GLY A 18 -18.37 -2.83 -1.04
N VAL A 19 -18.69 -3.94 -1.69
CA VAL A 19 -19.24 -5.13 -0.97
C VAL A 19 -18.65 -6.47 -1.41
N LYS A 20 -18.14 -6.61 -2.62
CA LYS A 20 -17.77 -7.93 -3.18
C LYS A 20 -16.28 -8.22 -3.29
N LEU A 21 -15.41 -7.21 -3.28
CA LEU A 21 -14.04 -7.38 -3.76
C LEU A 21 -13.05 -7.92 -2.72
N TYR A 22 -13.17 -7.60 -1.43
CA TYR A 22 -12.12 -8.00 -0.50
C TYR A 22 -12.68 -8.49 0.85
N LYS A 23 -12.98 -9.78 0.91
CA LYS A 23 -13.11 -10.49 2.20
C LYS A 23 -11.75 -10.65 2.92
N GLN A 24 -10.64 -10.29 2.28
CA GLN A 24 -9.28 -10.49 2.76
C GLN A 24 -8.53 -9.17 2.74
N TYR A 25 -7.72 -8.90 3.75
CA TYR A 25 -6.93 -7.66 3.89
C TYR A 25 -5.60 -7.72 3.12
N GLU A 26 -5.11 -8.92 2.79
CA GLU A 26 -3.82 -9.12 2.15
C GLU A 26 -3.72 -8.47 0.75
N PRO A 27 -4.73 -8.55 -0.13
CA PRO A 27 -4.68 -7.86 -1.41
C PRO A 27 -4.62 -6.34 -1.30
N ILE A 28 -5.26 -5.77 -0.26
CA ILE A 28 -5.25 -4.33 -0.01
C ILE A 28 -3.85 -3.89 0.45
N ILE A 29 -3.26 -4.63 1.39
CA ILE A 29 -1.89 -4.36 1.84
C ILE A 29 -0.91 -4.52 0.67
N ALA A 30 -1.08 -5.53 -0.17
CA ALA A 30 -0.24 -5.70 -1.35
C ALA A 30 -0.31 -4.51 -2.33
N GLU A 31 -1.48 -3.91 -2.51
CA GLU A 31 -1.63 -2.70 -3.33
C GLU A 31 -0.89 -1.50 -2.71
N LEU A 32 -0.94 -1.35 -1.38
CA LEU A 32 -0.23 -0.28 -0.67
C LEU A 32 1.29 -0.48 -0.73
N ILE A 33 1.78 -1.72 -0.64
CA ILE A 33 3.20 -2.05 -0.87
C ILE A 33 3.61 -1.70 -2.31
N SER A 34 2.77 -2.02 -3.31
CA SER A 34 3.03 -1.65 -4.70
C SER A 34 3.13 -0.13 -4.89
N ASN A 35 2.26 0.64 -4.21
CA ASN A 35 2.32 2.10 -4.26
C ASN A 35 3.58 2.66 -3.60
N ALA A 36 4.04 2.07 -2.48
CA ALA A 36 5.29 2.44 -1.82
C ALA A 36 6.51 2.13 -2.71
N TRP A 37 6.53 0.97 -3.38
CA TRP A 37 7.55 0.62 -4.38
C TRP A 37 7.60 1.64 -5.51
N ASP A 38 6.44 1.99 -6.08
CA ASP A 38 6.32 2.96 -7.17
C ASP A 38 6.70 4.39 -6.74
N ALA A 39 6.64 4.68 -5.42
CA ALA A 39 7.08 5.93 -4.81
C ALA A 39 8.56 5.91 -4.38
N ASP A 40 9.35 4.97 -4.89
CA ASP A 40 10.78 4.84 -4.57
C ASP A 40 11.08 4.66 -3.07
N SER A 41 10.18 4.04 -2.33
CA SER A 41 10.41 3.68 -0.94
C SER A 41 11.52 2.62 -0.82
N THR A 42 12.30 2.67 0.24
CA THR A 42 13.27 1.64 0.62
C THR A 42 12.78 0.81 1.80
N GLU A 43 11.80 1.31 2.53
CA GLU A 43 11.25 0.65 3.69
C GLU A 43 9.74 0.85 3.79
N VAL A 44 9.03 -0.24 4.07
CA VAL A 44 7.60 -0.23 4.39
C VAL A 44 7.39 -0.93 5.72
N ASN A 45 6.72 -0.27 6.64
CA ASN A 45 6.35 -0.81 7.93
C ASN A 45 4.83 -1.00 8.01
N ILE A 46 4.41 -2.23 8.31
CA ILE A 46 3.00 -2.63 8.44
C ILE A 46 2.72 -2.90 9.91
N TYR A 47 1.84 -2.14 10.51
CA TYR A 47 1.41 -2.30 11.89
C TYR A 47 -0.02 -2.82 11.94
N LEU A 48 -0.22 -3.96 12.60
CA LEU A 48 -1.49 -4.63 12.79
C LEU A 48 -1.89 -4.52 14.26
N TYR A 49 -3.04 -3.93 14.55
CA TYR A 49 -3.55 -3.79 15.92
C TYR A 49 -4.89 -4.51 16.06
N ASP A 50 -4.96 -5.46 16.98
CA ASP A 50 -6.17 -6.23 17.30
C ASP A 50 -6.32 -6.57 18.79
N ASN A 51 -5.51 -5.96 19.66
CA ASN A 51 -5.59 -6.07 21.11
C ASN A 51 -6.40 -4.96 21.77
N THR A 52 -6.92 -4.02 20.99
CA THR A 52 -7.77 -2.92 21.41
C THR A 52 -9.21 -3.16 20.94
N GLU A 53 -10.16 -2.40 21.47
CA GLU A 53 -11.56 -2.45 21.00
C GLU A 53 -11.66 -2.07 19.51
N GLU A 54 -10.87 -1.11 19.09
CA GLU A 54 -10.78 -0.69 17.70
C GLU A 54 -9.58 -1.32 17.01
N LYS A 55 -9.88 -2.17 16.02
CA LYS A 55 -8.85 -2.78 15.18
C LYS A 55 -8.43 -1.84 14.08
N LYS A 56 -7.13 -1.76 13.83
CA LYS A 56 -6.59 -0.93 12.77
C LYS A 56 -5.36 -1.52 12.10
N ILE A 57 -5.10 -1.07 10.90
CA ILE A 57 -3.90 -1.35 10.12
C ILE A 57 -3.25 -0.01 9.79
N ILE A 58 -1.95 0.12 10.03
CA ILE A 58 -1.18 1.28 9.60
C ILE A 58 -0.09 0.78 8.65
N ILE A 59 0.05 1.41 7.50
CA ILE A 59 1.13 1.18 6.57
C ILE A 59 1.88 2.49 6.39
N SER A 60 3.18 2.47 6.70
CA SER A 60 4.07 3.61 6.59
C SER A 60 5.22 3.29 5.67
N ASP A 61 5.52 4.18 4.72
CA ASP A 61 6.65 4.10 3.81
C ASP A 61 7.52 5.35 3.90
N ASN A 62 8.79 5.22 3.53
CA ASN A 62 9.76 6.30 3.42
C ASN A 62 10.02 6.73 1.97
N GLY A 63 9.02 6.61 1.12
CA GLY A 63 9.10 7.02 -0.29
C GLY A 63 9.09 8.54 -0.49
N LEU A 64 8.84 8.96 -1.73
CA LEU A 64 8.89 10.38 -2.11
C LEU A 64 7.81 11.25 -1.46
N GLY A 65 6.77 10.64 -0.87
CA GLY A 65 5.60 11.37 -0.38
C GLY A 65 4.82 12.07 -1.51
N MET A 66 3.85 12.92 -1.11
CA MET A 66 3.02 13.67 -2.05
C MET A 66 2.87 15.12 -1.58
N ASN A 67 3.03 16.07 -2.50
CA ASN A 67 2.58 17.44 -2.28
C ASN A 67 1.05 17.54 -2.49
N SER A 68 0.45 18.70 -2.20
CA SER A 68 -1.00 18.89 -2.28
C SER A 68 -1.57 18.67 -3.69
N GLU A 69 -0.83 19.03 -4.73
CA GLU A 69 -1.25 18.82 -6.11
C GLU A 69 -1.20 17.33 -6.48
N GLU A 70 -0.17 16.63 -6.05
CA GLU A 70 -0.06 15.18 -6.23
C GLU A 70 -1.12 14.41 -5.46
N VAL A 71 -1.49 14.87 -4.24
CA VAL A 71 -2.65 14.34 -3.50
C VAL A 71 -3.91 14.45 -4.36
N GLN A 72 -4.19 15.64 -4.90
CA GLN A 72 -5.37 15.86 -5.74
C GLN A 72 -5.33 15.02 -7.02
N ASN A 73 -4.23 15.05 -7.75
CA ASN A 73 -4.16 14.48 -9.10
C ASN A 73 -3.82 13.00 -9.14
N ASN A 74 -3.05 12.51 -8.16
CA ASN A 74 -2.55 11.14 -8.14
C ASN A 74 -3.25 10.26 -7.11
N PHE A 75 -3.69 10.82 -5.96
CA PHE A 75 -4.34 10.04 -4.92
C PHE A 75 -5.87 10.13 -4.99
N LEU A 76 -6.45 11.30 -5.06
CA LEU A 76 -7.91 11.50 -5.01
C LEU A 76 -8.61 11.32 -6.36
N LYS A 77 -7.90 11.38 -7.47
CA LYS A 77 -8.46 11.11 -8.80
C LYS A 77 -8.47 9.60 -9.05
N ILE A 78 -9.68 9.03 -9.03
CA ILE A 78 -9.87 7.59 -9.20
C ILE A 78 -9.95 7.21 -10.69
N GLY A 79 -9.42 6.02 -11.03
CA GLY A 79 -9.49 5.50 -12.41
C GLY A 79 -8.43 6.06 -13.36
N ARG A 80 -7.48 6.88 -12.89
CA ARG A 80 -6.38 7.35 -13.72
C ARG A 80 -5.42 6.20 -14.04
N ASN A 81 -5.28 5.88 -15.30
CA ASN A 81 -4.26 4.95 -15.76
C ASN A 81 -2.92 5.69 -15.86
N ARG A 82 -2.05 5.54 -14.87
CA ARG A 82 -0.72 6.17 -14.81
C ARG A 82 0.12 5.91 -16.06
N ARG A 83 0.10 4.69 -16.59
CA ARG A 83 0.89 4.30 -17.76
C ARG A 83 0.51 5.08 -19.02
N LEU A 84 -0.79 5.35 -19.19
CA LEU A 84 -1.28 6.14 -20.35
C LEU A 84 -1.06 7.64 -20.15
N ALA A 85 -1.09 8.12 -18.89
CA ALA A 85 -1.01 9.55 -18.60
C ALA A 85 0.43 10.09 -18.55
N GLU A 86 1.39 9.29 -18.11
CA GLU A 86 2.78 9.74 -17.84
C GLU A 86 3.80 9.16 -18.81
N GLY A 87 3.43 8.14 -19.60
CA GLY A 87 4.35 7.51 -20.57
C GLY A 87 5.57 6.82 -19.91
N LYS A 88 5.68 6.89 -18.57
CA LYS A 88 6.80 6.33 -17.81
C LYS A 88 6.41 4.98 -17.22
N ASN A 89 7.22 3.97 -17.50
CA ASN A 89 7.07 2.63 -16.94
C ASN A 89 8.00 2.36 -15.76
N ILE A 90 8.76 3.37 -15.33
CA ILE A 90 9.77 3.27 -14.26
C ILE A 90 9.58 4.38 -13.23
N SER A 91 9.99 4.13 -11.99
CA SER A 91 10.02 5.11 -10.92
C SER A 91 11.13 6.14 -11.12
N SER A 92 11.04 7.29 -10.43
CA SER A 92 11.87 8.45 -10.76
C SER A 92 13.28 8.40 -10.21
N LYS A 93 13.49 7.74 -9.05
CA LYS A 93 14.77 7.73 -8.34
C LYS A 93 15.56 6.43 -8.56
N PHE A 94 14.89 5.29 -8.44
CA PHE A 94 15.54 3.98 -8.54
C PHE A 94 15.27 3.28 -9.87
N GLU A 95 14.57 3.93 -10.81
CA GLU A 95 14.22 3.39 -12.13
C GLU A 95 13.53 2.01 -12.07
N ARG A 96 12.81 1.76 -10.98
CA ARG A 96 12.08 0.52 -10.74
C ARG A 96 10.91 0.36 -11.70
N ALA A 97 10.68 -0.85 -12.18
CA ALA A 97 9.45 -1.13 -12.95
C ALA A 97 8.21 -0.87 -12.10
N ILE A 98 7.27 -0.07 -12.61
CA ILE A 98 6.02 0.30 -11.93
C ILE A 98 5.12 -0.94 -11.77
N LEU A 99 4.69 -1.22 -10.55
CA LEU A 99 3.80 -2.33 -10.20
C LEU A 99 2.32 -1.94 -10.25
N GLY A 100 1.98 -0.68 -9.92
CA GLY A 100 0.61 -0.18 -9.92
C GLY A 100 0.01 -0.07 -11.32
N LYS A 101 -1.06 -0.86 -11.61
CA LYS A 101 -1.61 -0.97 -12.98
C LYS A 101 -2.90 -0.17 -13.23
N LYS A 102 -3.78 -0.02 -12.24
CA LYS A 102 -5.18 0.35 -12.52
C LYS A 102 -5.71 1.61 -11.82
N GLY A 103 -5.01 2.20 -10.86
CA GLY A 103 -5.49 3.38 -10.12
C GLY A 103 -6.80 3.19 -9.33
N ILE A 104 -7.30 1.94 -9.25
CA ILE A 104 -8.55 1.56 -8.57
C ILE A 104 -8.27 1.04 -7.15
N GLY A 105 -7.05 0.61 -6.87
CA GLY A 105 -6.66 -0.03 -5.61
C GLY A 105 -6.92 0.82 -4.37
N LYS A 106 -6.90 2.15 -4.52
CA LYS A 106 -7.20 3.09 -3.44
C LYS A 106 -8.61 2.95 -2.89
N LEU A 107 -9.61 2.73 -3.75
CA LEU A 107 -10.98 2.48 -3.32
C LEU A 107 -11.15 1.11 -2.65
N SER A 108 -10.26 0.16 -2.93
CA SER A 108 -10.33 -1.16 -2.29
C SER A 108 -10.13 -1.10 -0.77
N MET A 109 -9.44 -0.08 -0.28
CA MET A 109 -9.29 0.16 1.16
C MET A 109 -10.65 0.27 1.87
N PHE A 110 -11.65 0.87 1.21
CA PHE A 110 -13.01 0.96 1.73
C PHE A 110 -13.77 -0.37 1.77
N GLY A 111 -13.29 -1.39 1.09
CA GLY A 111 -13.76 -2.77 1.26
C GLY A 111 -13.39 -3.37 2.62
N LEU A 112 -12.35 -2.84 3.27
CA LEU A 112 -11.85 -3.31 4.56
C LEU A 112 -12.21 -2.38 5.73
N ALA A 113 -12.03 -1.07 5.54
CA ALA A 113 -12.18 -0.06 6.58
C ALA A 113 -13.29 0.93 6.23
N ASN A 114 -13.96 1.50 7.24
CA ASN A 114 -14.89 2.60 7.03
C ASN A 114 -14.18 3.95 7.04
N LYS A 115 -13.05 4.06 7.76
CA LYS A 115 -12.29 5.29 7.89
C LYS A 115 -10.85 5.07 7.42
N ILE A 116 -10.35 6.00 6.62
CA ILE A 116 -9.00 6.02 6.08
C ILE A 116 -8.39 7.39 6.38
N LYS A 117 -7.26 7.39 7.07
CA LYS A 117 -6.46 8.60 7.29
C LYS A 117 -5.18 8.50 6.49
N ILE A 118 -4.85 9.55 5.78
CA ILE A 118 -3.62 9.67 5.00
C ILE A 118 -2.81 10.81 5.58
N GLU A 119 -1.54 10.52 5.86
CA GLU A 119 -0.52 11.48 6.20
C GLU A 119 0.61 11.35 5.19
N THR A 120 1.01 12.46 4.56
CA THR A 120 2.11 12.45 3.58
C THR A 120 2.98 13.68 3.74
N ILE A 121 4.29 13.46 3.68
CA ILE A 121 5.31 14.51 3.81
C ILE A 121 6.14 14.53 2.55
N LYS A 122 6.24 15.69 1.93
CA LYS A 122 7.13 15.95 0.79
C LYS A 122 7.73 17.34 0.92
N GLU A 123 9.06 17.44 0.75
CA GLU A 123 9.77 18.71 0.81
C GLU A 123 9.45 19.54 2.08
N ASN A 124 9.39 18.86 3.21
CA ASN A 124 9.07 19.43 4.53
C ASN A 124 7.66 20.05 4.64
N LEU A 125 6.75 19.71 3.73
CA LEU A 125 5.35 20.07 3.77
C LEU A 125 4.51 18.85 4.13
N LEU A 126 3.67 19.01 5.16
CA LEU A 126 2.78 17.98 5.69
C LEU A 126 1.37 18.19 5.17
N ASN A 127 0.78 17.12 4.63
CA ASN A 127 -0.62 17.03 4.27
C ASN A 127 -1.27 15.87 5.05
N ILE A 128 -2.36 16.14 5.74
CA ILE A 128 -3.16 15.12 6.44
C ILE A 128 -4.64 15.30 6.11
N PHE A 129 -5.27 14.22 5.72
CA PHE A 129 -6.72 14.21 5.48
C PHE A 129 -7.34 12.85 5.81
N GLU A 130 -8.63 12.87 6.05
CA GLU A 130 -9.43 11.68 6.35
C GLU A 130 -10.54 11.49 5.33
N MET A 131 -10.84 10.24 5.04
CA MET A 131 -11.96 9.84 4.19
C MET A 131 -12.81 8.81 4.91
N THR A 132 -14.13 8.96 4.82
CA THR A 132 -15.09 8.04 5.43
C THR A 132 -15.99 7.42 4.36
N TYR A 133 -16.08 6.10 4.32
CA TYR A 133 -16.88 5.39 3.32
C TYR A 133 -18.36 5.77 3.34
N SER A 134 -18.92 5.94 4.55
CA SER A 134 -20.30 6.36 4.70
C SER A 134 -20.60 7.72 4.05
N ASP A 135 -19.65 8.64 4.05
CA ASP A 135 -19.82 9.98 3.49
C ASP A 135 -19.58 9.98 1.97
N ILE A 136 -18.59 9.19 1.50
CA ILE A 136 -18.42 8.95 0.06
C ILE A 136 -19.70 8.35 -0.55
N LYS A 137 -20.33 7.44 0.17
CA LYS A 137 -21.59 6.79 -0.27
C LYS A 137 -22.78 7.73 -0.35
N LYS A 138 -22.80 8.83 0.42
CA LYS A 138 -23.81 9.88 0.36
C LYS A 138 -23.60 10.86 -0.79
N ALA A 139 -22.41 10.90 -1.35
CA ALA A 139 -22.05 11.80 -2.45
C ALA A 139 -22.66 11.33 -3.78
N ASN A 140 -23.89 11.77 -4.07
CA ASN A 140 -24.69 11.32 -5.21
C ASN A 140 -24.21 11.88 -6.56
N ASP A 141 -23.35 12.90 -6.55
CA ASP A 141 -22.84 13.59 -7.74
C ASP A 141 -21.48 13.06 -8.22
N GLY A 142 -20.98 11.97 -7.62
CA GLY A 142 -19.67 11.40 -7.94
C GLY A 142 -18.52 12.26 -7.45
N SER A 143 -18.75 13.17 -6.50
CA SER A 143 -17.71 13.99 -5.90
C SER A 143 -17.78 13.97 -4.37
N TYR A 144 -16.62 13.92 -3.74
CA TYR A 144 -16.47 13.88 -2.29
C TYR A 144 -15.29 14.75 -1.84
N GLU A 145 -15.49 15.52 -0.82
CA GLU A 145 -14.47 16.36 -0.20
C GLU A 145 -13.93 15.67 1.05
N PRO A 146 -12.65 15.22 1.06
CA PRO A 146 -12.02 14.68 2.26
C PRO A 146 -11.99 15.70 3.39
N SER A 147 -12.05 15.22 4.63
CA SER A 147 -11.87 16.05 5.81
C SER A 147 -10.39 16.42 5.94
N GLU A 148 -10.04 17.67 5.68
CA GLU A 148 -8.69 18.19 5.80
C GLU A 148 -8.31 18.43 7.27
N ILE A 149 -7.17 17.90 7.69
CA ILE A 149 -6.57 18.16 9.00
C ILE A 149 -5.40 19.14 8.84
N TYR A 150 -4.53 18.87 7.87
CA TYR A 150 -3.45 19.78 7.49
C TYR A 150 -3.32 19.85 5.97
N TYR A 151 -3.18 21.06 5.46
CA TYR A 151 -2.91 21.36 4.06
C TYR A 151 -1.61 22.17 3.92
N ASN A 152 -0.61 21.59 3.28
CA ASN A 152 0.70 22.19 3.08
C ASN A 152 1.31 22.81 4.37
N LYS A 153 1.10 22.16 5.50
CA LYS A 153 1.66 22.62 6.77
C LYS A 153 3.17 22.47 6.74
N LYS A 154 3.88 23.58 6.80
CA LYS A 154 5.35 23.58 6.92
C LYS A 154 5.74 23.00 8.27
N LEU A 155 6.69 22.09 8.26
CA LEU A 155 7.26 21.49 9.48
C LEU A 155 8.40 22.35 10.01
N ASP A 156 8.53 22.43 11.34
CA ASP A 156 9.52 23.27 12.02
C ASP A 156 10.94 22.73 11.90
N SER A 157 11.08 21.43 11.65
CA SER A 157 12.37 20.76 11.46
C SER A 157 12.36 19.92 10.19
N PRO A 158 13.52 19.68 9.56
CA PRO A 158 13.63 18.77 8.42
C PRO A 158 13.09 17.38 8.78
N THR A 159 12.08 16.94 8.06
CA THR A 159 11.42 15.64 8.27
C THR A 159 11.51 14.83 6.98
N PRO A 160 11.89 13.55 7.05
CA PRO A 160 11.94 12.67 5.89
C PRO A 160 10.60 12.61 5.17
N SER A 161 10.66 12.55 3.85
CA SER A 161 9.48 12.32 3.02
C SER A 161 8.95 10.89 3.23
N GLY A 162 7.67 10.71 2.98
CA GLY A 162 7.02 9.40 3.07
C GLY A 162 5.51 9.53 3.14
N THR A 163 4.84 8.38 3.19
CA THR A 163 3.39 8.32 3.34
C THR A 163 2.99 7.32 4.40
N THR A 164 2.04 7.69 5.24
CA THR A 164 1.41 6.82 6.22
C THR A 164 -0.09 6.74 5.95
N ILE A 165 -0.61 5.53 5.85
CA ILE A 165 -2.04 5.25 5.65
C ILE A 165 -2.53 4.44 6.84
N GLU A 166 -3.51 4.97 7.55
CA GLU A 166 -4.22 4.29 8.62
C GLU A 166 -5.60 3.86 8.15
N LEU A 167 -5.90 2.58 8.30
CA LEU A 167 -7.20 1.96 8.05
C LEU A 167 -7.83 1.62 9.40
N SER A 168 -8.90 2.29 9.76
CA SER A 168 -9.62 2.11 11.01
C SER A 168 -11.10 1.83 10.78
N GLU A 169 -11.85 1.54 11.84
CA GLU A 169 -13.22 1.05 11.75
C GLU A 169 -13.31 -0.16 10.80
N ILE A 170 -12.49 -1.18 11.07
CA ILE A 170 -12.36 -2.38 10.23
C ILE A 170 -13.71 -3.13 10.19
N LYS A 171 -14.25 -3.33 8.99
CA LYS A 171 -15.54 -3.97 8.71
C LYS A 171 -15.49 -5.49 8.87
N ARG A 172 -15.06 -5.98 10.05
CA ARG A 172 -14.95 -7.42 10.30
C ARG A 172 -15.56 -7.81 11.63
N VAL A 173 -15.88 -9.09 11.76
CA VAL A 173 -16.41 -9.69 12.98
C VAL A 173 -15.44 -9.43 14.15
N THR A 174 -15.97 -9.12 15.30
CA THR A 174 -15.22 -8.78 16.53
C THR A 174 -14.18 -9.84 16.92
N SER A 175 -14.44 -11.13 16.67
CA SER A 175 -13.53 -12.23 16.96
C SER A 175 -12.34 -12.39 16.00
N PHE A 176 -12.30 -11.61 14.90
CA PHE A 176 -11.21 -11.69 13.93
C PHE A 176 -9.88 -11.25 14.56
N LYS A 177 -8.83 -12.03 14.34
CA LYS A 177 -7.44 -11.71 14.67
C LYS A 177 -6.60 -11.64 13.41
N PHE A 178 -5.60 -10.76 13.40
CA PHE A 178 -4.61 -10.74 12.34
C PHE A 178 -3.68 -11.96 12.48
N SER A 179 -3.14 -12.41 11.36
CA SER A 179 -2.13 -13.46 11.31
C SER A 179 -0.93 -12.93 10.51
N PRO A 180 0.04 -12.33 11.20
CA PRO A 180 1.21 -11.69 10.58
C PRO A 180 2.02 -12.64 9.70
N GLU A 181 2.25 -13.87 10.15
CA GLU A 181 3.04 -14.88 9.45
C GLU A 181 2.33 -15.34 8.16
N LYS A 182 1.00 -15.54 8.23
CA LYS A 182 0.21 -15.85 7.03
C LYS A 182 0.19 -14.69 6.04
N LEU A 183 0.12 -13.46 6.54
CA LEU A 183 0.23 -12.26 5.71
C LEU A 183 1.60 -12.23 5.02
N ALA A 184 2.69 -12.41 5.77
CA ALA A 184 4.05 -12.41 5.22
C ALA A 184 4.22 -13.45 4.11
N SER A 185 3.81 -14.71 4.35
CA SER A 185 3.88 -15.77 3.34
C SER A 185 3.06 -15.47 2.09
N LYS A 186 1.84 -14.91 2.24
CA LYS A 186 1.00 -14.53 1.10
C LYS A 186 1.61 -13.37 0.29
N LEU A 187 2.19 -12.37 0.96
CA LEU A 187 2.87 -11.26 0.30
C LEU A 187 4.15 -11.73 -0.40
N ALA A 188 4.93 -12.59 0.24
CA ALA A 188 6.14 -13.16 -0.37
C ALA A 188 5.84 -13.93 -1.67
N ARG A 189 4.71 -14.64 -1.74
CA ARG A 189 4.27 -15.33 -2.97
C ARG A 189 3.81 -14.39 -4.08
N ARG A 190 3.33 -13.21 -3.71
CA ARG A 190 2.78 -12.24 -4.68
C ARG A 190 3.86 -11.42 -5.36
N PHE A 191 4.98 -11.19 -4.70
CA PHE A 191 6.02 -10.28 -5.17
C PHE A 191 7.38 -10.97 -5.25
N SER A 192 8.14 -10.63 -6.29
CA SER A 192 9.57 -10.96 -6.40
C SER A 192 10.49 -9.83 -5.89
N ILE A 193 9.93 -8.65 -5.61
CA ILE A 193 10.66 -7.44 -5.22
C ILE A 193 11.40 -7.56 -3.88
N PHE A 194 11.09 -8.55 -3.05
CA PHE A 194 11.77 -8.78 -1.76
C PHE A 194 13.19 -9.35 -1.91
N ASN A 195 13.65 -9.56 -3.13
CA ASN A 195 15.06 -9.82 -3.42
C ASN A 195 15.88 -8.54 -3.63
N ASP A 196 15.19 -7.39 -3.80
CA ASP A 196 15.87 -6.11 -3.95
C ASP A 196 16.50 -5.71 -2.60
N SER A 197 17.81 -5.53 -2.58
CA SER A 197 18.56 -5.10 -1.39
C SER A 197 18.15 -3.71 -0.90
N ASN A 198 17.53 -2.92 -1.77
CA ASN A 198 17.10 -1.56 -1.50
C ASN A 198 15.61 -1.46 -1.12
N PHE A 199 14.94 -2.60 -0.87
CA PHE A 199 13.54 -2.59 -0.48
C PHE A 199 13.24 -3.63 0.59
N GLN A 200 12.71 -3.19 1.72
CA GLN A 200 12.32 -4.08 2.81
C GLN A 200 10.90 -3.79 3.30
N VAL A 201 10.21 -4.84 3.73
CA VAL A 201 8.88 -4.76 4.32
C VAL A 201 8.87 -5.47 5.66
N ASN A 202 8.51 -4.74 6.71
CA ASN A 202 8.47 -5.21 8.08
C ASN A 202 7.03 -5.32 8.57
N ILE A 203 6.70 -6.35 9.34
CA ILE A 203 5.39 -6.51 9.96
C ILE A 203 5.54 -6.44 11.47
N TYR A 204 4.72 -5.61 12.08
CA TYR A 204 4.56 -5.43 13.52
C TYR A 204 3.14 -5.83 13.93
N HIS A 205 3.00 -6.46 15.07
CA HIS A 205 1.71 -6.83 15.63
C HIS A 205 1.62 -6.36 17.09
N ASN A 206 0.65 -5.51 17.38
CA ASN A 206 0.45 -4.93 18.70
C ASN A 206 1.75 -4.32 19.27
N ASN A 207 2.43 -3.49 18.47
CA ASN A 207 3.72 -2.83 18.75
C ASN A 207 4.95 -3.75 18.86
N LYS A 208 4.83 -5.04 18.57
CA LYS A 208 5.98 -5.95 18.53
C LYS A 208 6.37 -6.23 17.10
N PHE A 209 7.67 -6.13 16.79
CA PHE A 209 8.19 -6.63 15.52
C PHE A 209 7.96 -8.14 15.46
N ILE A 210 7.42 -8.61 14.34
CA ILE A 210 7.15 -10.02 14.12
C ILE A 210 8.10 -10.58 13.05
N ILE A 211 8.11 -10.00 11.86
CA ILE A 211 8.84 -10.59 10.74
C ILE A 211 9.16 -9.53 9.67
N LYS A 212 10.34 -9.68 9.06
CA LYS A 212 10.68 -9.06 7.79
C LYS A 212 10.26 -9.99 6.66
N ILE A 213 9.63 -9.46 5.62
CA ILE A 213 9.22 -10.27 4.48
C ILE A 213 10.44 -10.56 3.60
N GLU A 214 10.68 -11.83 3.37
CA GLU A 214 11.75 -12.34 2.50
C GLU A 214 11.18 -13.38 1.52
N ASN A 215 11.81 -13.52 0.36
CA ASN A 215 11.33 -14.46 -0.67
C ASN A 215 11.31 -15.92 -0.22
N LYS A 216 12.16 -16.31 0.74
CA LYS A 216 12.13 -17.68 1.31
C LYS A 216 10.77 -18.05 1.89
N LEU A 217 10.01 -17.06 2.41
CA LEU A 217 8.66 -17.28 2.96
C LEU A 217 7.64 -17.78 1.93
N LYS A 218 7.96 -17.74 0.63
CA LYS A 218 7.13 -18.35 -0.42
C LYS A 218 6.92 -19.83 -0.19
N TYR A 219 7.91 -20.49 0.37
CA TYR A 219 8.03 -21.94 0.46
C TYR A 219 7.72 -22.49 1.86
N ASP A 220 7.52 -21.64 2.87
CA ASP A 220 7.33 -22.05 4.27
C ASP A 220 6.21 -23.08 4.52
N ASN A 221 5.24 -23.20 3.60
CA ASN A 221 4.13 -24.14 3.72
C ASN A 221 4.25 -25.34 2.77
N PHE A 222 5.36 -25.48 2.06
CA PHE A 222 5.63 -26.62 1.20
C PHE A 222 6.54 -27.61 1.92
N LYS A 223 6.17 -28.89 1.92
CA LYS A 223 7.10 -29.96 2.32
C LYS A 223 8.04 -30.19 1.16
N GLU A 224 9.33 -30.25 1.46
CA GLU A 224 10.34 -30.63 0.50
C GLU A 224 10.13 -32.11 0.15
N GLU A 225 9.80 -32.41 -1.11
CA GLU A 225 9.61 -33.78 -1.60
C GLU A 225 10.90 -34.34 -2.20
N SER A 226 11.72 -33.46 -2.83
CA SER A 226 13.03 -33.82 -3.40
C SER A 226 13.90 -32.59 -3.54
N THR A 227 15.22 -32.78 -3.33
CA THR A 227 16.23 -31.72 -3.50
C THR A 227 17.17 -32.11 -4.62
N TRP A 228 17.27 -31.24 -5.63
CA TRP A 228 18.29 -31.35 -6.67
C TRP A 228 19.45 -30.41 -6.35
N ARG A 229 20.65 -30.94 -6.33
CA ARG A 229 21.88 -30.15 -6.22
C ARG A 229 22.63 -30.22 -7.54
N ILE A 230 22.86 -29.07 -8.16
CA ILE A 230 23.70 -28.97 -9.34
C ILE A 230 25.16 -29.03 -8.85
N PRO A 231 25.98 -30.01 -9.28
CA PRO A 231 27.40 -30.04 -8.94
C PRO A 231 28.10 -28.75 -9.38
N GLU A 232 29.07 -28.29 -8.60
CA GLU A 232 29.75 -27.01 -8.86
C GLU A 232 30.49 -26.96 -10.18
N ASP A 233 30.96 -28.10 -10.66
CA ASP A 233 31.59 -28.26 -11.96
C ASP A 233 30.65 -28.05 -13.16
N ILE A 234 29.33 -28.15 -12.94
CA ILE A 234 28.30 -27.87 -13.95
C ILE A 234 27.86 -26.41 -13.91
N LYS A 235 27.85 -25.77 -12.73
CA LYS A 235 27.49 -24.35 -12.59
C LYS A 235 28.32 -23.42 -13.49
N ASN A 236 29.56 -23.75 -13.71
CA ASN A 236 30.49 -22.97 -14.54
C ASN A 236 30.33 -23.22 -16.04
N LYS A 237 29.42 -24.12 -16.47
CA LYS A 237 29.19 -24.50 -17.88
C LYS A 237 27.82 -24.08 -18.42
N VAL A 238 26.99 -23.46 -17.58
CA VAL A 238 25.68 -22.96 -18.00
C VAL A 238 25.87 -21.48 -18.33
N ASP A 239 25.80 -21.14 -19.61
CA ASP A 239 25.81 -19.75 -20.06
C ASP A 239 24.63 -18.98 -19.46
N ASP A 240 24.86 -17.70 -19.13
CA ASP A 240 23.86 -16.79 -18.48
C ASP A 240 22.55 -16.60 -19.30
N ASP A 241 22.52 -17.04 -20.56
CA ASP A 241 21.38 -16.90 -21.48
C ASP A 241 20.31 -18.00 -21.34
N THR A 242 20.42 -18.90 -20.37
CA THR A 242 19.53 -20.07 -20.24
C THR A 242 18.57 -19.99 -19.04
N TYR A 243 18.37 -18.79 -18.49
CA TYR A 243 17.38 -18.57 -17.41
C TYR A 243 16.39 -17.47 -17.74
#